data_117513a95cf3db579e3128240108e7cc
#
_entry.id   117513a95cf3db579e3128240108e7cc
#
_cell.length_a   1.000
_cell.length_b   1.000
_cell.length_c   1.000
_cell.angle_alpha   90.00
_cell.angle_beta   90.00
_cell.angle_gamma   90.00
#
_symmetry.space_group_name_H-M   'P 1'
#
loop_
_entity.id
_entity.type
_entity.pdbx_description
1 polymer ?
#
loop_
_entity_poly.entity_id
_entity_poly.type
_entity_poly.pdbx_seq_one_letter_code
_entity_poly.pdbx_strand_id
1 'polypeptide(L)'
;YESGASTLKLTLPRVSISAPVGGKLIGVDAQGRPIYDGSGVRSRQEGLGDVVLGYTHSLFSRPVRGVLLDLTAKAKLATADDGKGLGTGANDYSLLVDLYYLAGAWTPFATLSYRLTGDPAGVDLKNVWGGTLGLGYKRSSTDSLGLMWDARQASSTTGVASNEATAYWVHKFAGGMKLQTYAVKGFSDGSPDWGAGAMFSKTFE
;
A
#
# COMPACT_ATOMS: atom_id res chain seq x y z
N TYR A 1 13.65 2.18 11.10
CA TYR A 1 14.27 2.96 12.16
C TYR A 1 13.29 4.03 12.61
N GLU A 2 13.06 4.15 13.89
CA GLU A 2 12.19 5.15 14.51
C GLU A 2 13.04 6.01 15.44
N SER A 3 12.88 7.32 15.37
CA SER A 3 13.57 8.29 16.26
C SER A 3 12.62 9.44 16.56
N GLY A 4 12.07 9.44 17.76
CA GLY A 4 11.14 10.48 18.21
C GLY A 4 9.89 10.53 17.31
N ALA A 5 9.72 11.64 16.56
CA ALA A 5 8.59 11.86 15.67
C ALA A 5 8.81 11.31 14.25
N SER A 6 9.90 10.62 13.96
CA SER A 6 10.28 10.21 12.61
C SER A 6 10.49 8.72 12.49
N THR A 7 10.00 8.13 11.38
CA THR A 7 10.15 6.71 11.05
C THR A 7 10.74 6.58 9.64
N LEU A 8 11.80 5.81 9.50
CA LEU A 8 12.35 5.38 8.21
C LEU A 8 11.99 3.91 7.96
N LYS A 9 11.42 3.62 6.79
CA LYS A 9 10.99 2.28 6.40
C LYS A 9 11.65 1.87 5.09
N LEU A 10 12.28 0.69 5.08
CA LEU A 10 12.75 0.01 3.87
C LEU A 10 11.85 -1.20 3.63
N THR A 11 11.35 -1.34 2.41
CA THR A 11 10.57 -2.50 1.97
C THR A 11 11.30 -3.20 0.83
N LEU A 12 11.57 -4.49 1.01
CA LEU A 12 12.19 -5.38 0.02
C LEU A 12 11.15 -6.46 -0.34
N PRO A 13 10.33 -6.26 -1.37
CA PRO A 13 9.27 -7.21 -1.71
C PRO A 13 9.85 -8.41 -2.48
N ARG A 14 9.36 -9.62 -2.18
CA ARG A 14 9.45 -10.75 -3.08
C ARG A 14 8.11 -10.90 -3.79
N VAL A 15 8.15 -10.94 -5.10
CA VAL A 15 6.96 -10.97 -5.97
C VAL A 15 6.90 -12.31 -6.68
N SER A 16 5.71 -12.89 -6.75
CA SER A 16 5.38 -14.02 -7.63
C SER A 16 4.09 -13.66 -8.35
N ILE A 17 4.15 -13.56 -9.66
CA ILE A 17 3.02 -13.19 -10.51
C ILE A 17 2.77 -14.26 -11.56
N SER A 18 1.53 -14.38 -11.98
CA SER A 18 1.14 -15.16 -13.17
C SER A 18 0.52 -14.19 -14.17
N ALA A 19 1.24 -13.90 -15.25
CA ALA A 19 0.81 -12.96 -16.28
C ALA A 19 0.75 -13.64 -17.64
N PRO A 20 -0.10 -13.15 -18.58
CA PRO A 20 -0.10 -13.61 -19.96
C PRO A 20 1.27 -13.41 -20.61
N VAL A 21 1.73 -14.40 -21.39
CA VAL A 21 2.97 -14.28 -22.17
C VAL A 21 2.75 -13.23 -23.26
N GLY A 22 3.63 -12.21 -23.30
CA GLY A 22 3.52 -11.10 -24.26
C GLY A 22 2.41 -10.09 -23.94
N GLY A 23 1.83 -10.13 -22.72
CA GLY A 23 0.86 -9.13 -22.27
C GLY A 23 1.46 -7.71 -22.26
N LYS A 24 0.65 -6.71 -22.66
CA LYS A 24 1.06 -5.30 -22.65
C LYS A 24 0.82 -4.71 -21.27
N LEU A 25 1.76 -3.94 -20.74
CA LEU A 25 1.57 -3.16 -19.51
C LEU A 25 0.46 -2.12 -19.75
N ILE A 26 -0.60 -2.18 -18.94
CA ILE A 26 -1.76 -1.28 -19.05
C ILE A 26 -1.94 -0.39 -17.82
N GLY A 27 -1.16 -0.60 -16.76
CA GLY A 27 -1.23 0.21 -15.57
C GLY A 27 -0.48 -0.39 -14.39
N VAL A 28 -0.66 0.20 -13.24
CA VAL A 28 -0.12 -0.29 -11.95
C VAL A 28 -1.23 -0.34 -10.91
N ASP A 29 -1.15 -1.34 -10.03
CA ASP A 29 -2.10 -1.48 -8.93
C ASP A 29 -1.77 -0.54 -7.75
N ALA A 30 -2.52 -0.73 -6.68
CA ALA A 30 -2.38 0.00 -5.43
C ALA A 30 -0.97 -0.03 -4.85
N GLN A 31 -0.31 -1.14 -4.99
CA GLN A 31 1.01 -1.41 -4.47
C GLN A 31 2.12 -1.01 -5.46
N GLY A 32 1.75 -0.48 -6.65
CA GLY A 32 2.67 -0.14 -7.72
C GLY A 32 3.13 -1.34 -8.54
N ARG A 33 2.40 -2.48 -8.46
CA ARG A 33 2.72 -3.66 -9.26
C ARG A 33 2.15 -3.51 -10.67
N PRO A 34 2.87 -3.99 -11.70
CA PRO A 34 2.40 -3.87 -13.07
C PRO A 34 1.13 -4.71 -13.33
N ILE A 35 0.20 -4.13 -14.07
CA ILE A 35 -1.00 -4.80 -14.59
C ILE A 35 -0.83 -5.00 -16.08
N TYR A 36 -0.99 -6.25 -16.55
CA TYR A 36 -0.87 -6.61 -17.97
C TYR A 36 -2.22 -7.03 -18.53
N ASP A 37 -2.51 -6.60 -19.77
CA ASP A 37 -3.61 -7.17 -20.54
C ASP A 37 -3.16 -8.45 -21.26
N GLY A 38 -4.12 -9.20 -21.73
CA GLY A 38 -3.91 -10.35 -22.61
C GLY A 38 -4.62 -11.61 -22.11
N SER A 39 -5.16 -12.36 -23.11
CA SER A 39 -5.70 -13.70 -22.93
C SER A 39 -4.72 -14.69 -23.58
N GLY A 40 -4.31 -15.71 -22.85
CA GLY A 40 -3.42 -16.73 -23.40
C GLY A 40 -2.69 -17.56 -22.34
N VAL A 41 -1.66 -18.28 -22.77
CA VAL A 41 -0.81 -19.05 -21.87
C VAL A 41 -0.18 -18.14 -20.84
N ARG A 42 -0.40 -18.41 -19.57
CA ARG A 42 0.19 -17.64 -18.46
C ARG A 42 1.50 -18.29 -18.04
N SER A 43 2.51 -17.46 -17.82
CA SER A 43 3.76 -17.89 -17.21
C SER A 43 3.86 -17.34 -15.79
N ARG A 44 4.47 -18.12 -14.90
CA ARG A 44 4.79 -17.68 -13.55
C ARG A 44 6.20 -17.10 -13.52
N GLN A 45 6.30 -15.90 -12.99
CA GLN A 45 7.57 -15.21 -12.77
C GLN A 45 7.74 -14.91 -11.29
N GLU A 46 8.95 -15.07 -10.77
CA GLU A 46 9.27 -14.82 -9.36
C GLU A 46 10.58 -14.06 -9.25
N GLY A 47 10.70 -13.21 -8.23
CA GLY A 47 11.93 -12.48 -7.95
C GLY A 47 11.72 -11.39 -6.91
N LEU A 48 12.73 -10.53 -6.78
CA LEU A 48 12.61 -9.30 -6.01
C LEU A 48 11.80 -8.29 -6.81
N GLY A 49 10.88 -7.62 -6.14
CA GLY A 49 10.15 -6.46 -6.67
C GLY A 49 10.92 -5.17 -6.46
N ASP A 50 10.27 -4.05 -6.78
CA ASP A 50 10.86 -2.72 -6.60
C ASP A 50 11.06 -2.41 -5.12
N VAL A 51 12.24 -1.92 -4.77
CA VAL A 51 12.57 -1.47 -3.41
C VAL A 51 11.81 -0.18 -3.12
N VAL A 52 11.19 -0.10 -1.92
CA VAL A 52 10.51 1.11 -1.48
C VAL A 52 11.16 1.66 -0.22
N LEU A 53 11.56 2.92 -0.31
CA LEU A 53 11.98 3.74 0.82
C LEU A 53 10.79 4.61 1.27
N GLY A 54 10.54 4.68 2.56
CA GLY A 54 9.50 5.52 3.16
C GLY A 54 10.07 6.31 4.33
N TYR A 55 9.72 7.60 4.39
CA TYR A 55 9.99 8.46 5.52
C TYR A 55 8.68 9.05 6.01
N THR A 56 8.35 8.81 7.28
CA THR A 56 7.18 9.38 7.93
C THR A 56 7.61 10.32 9.03
N HIS A 57 6.99 11.49 9.10
CA HIS A 57 7.16 12.45 10.17
C HIS A 57 5.81 12.75 10.81
N SER A 58 5.71 12.49 12.13
CA SER A 58 4.53 12.85 12.92
C SER A 58 4.63 14.32 13.30
N LEU A 59 3.69 15.14 12.81
CA LEU A 59 3.67 16.59 13.09
C LEU A 59 3.38 16.89 14.56
N PHE A 60 2.76 15.97 15.27
CA PHE A 60 2.54 16.06 16.70
C PHE A 60 3.21 14.87 17.39
N SER A 61 4.22 15.12 18.20
CA SER A 61 4.89 14.09 19.01
C SER A 61 3.94 13.45 20.05
N ARG A 62 2.80 14.09 20.33
CA ARG A 62 1.70 13.59 21.16
C ARG A 62 0.37 14.04 20.57
N PRO A 63 -0.73 13.27 20.79
CA PRO A 63 -2.04 13.66 20.30
C PRO A 63 -2.44 15.03 20.85
N VAL A 64 -2.80 15.95 19.96
CA VAL A 64 -3.38 17.25 20.33
C VAL A 64 -4.90 17.12 20.29
N ARG A 65 -5.54 17.15 21.43
CA ARG A 65 -7.00 16.90 21.59
C ARG A 65 -7.44 15.58 20.92
N GLY A 66 -6.59 14.53 20.99
CA GLY A 66 -6.85 13.24 20.35
C GLY A 66 -6.45 13.15 18.89
N VAL A 67 -6.00 14.22 18.23
CA VAL A 67 -5.60 14.24 16.83
C VAL A 67 -4.13 13.90 16.69
N LEU A 68 -3.81 13.00 15.75
CA LEU A 68 -2.47 12.75 15.22
C LEU A 68 -2.46 13.05 13.73
N LEU A 69 -1.38 13.61 13.25
CA LEU A 69 -1.17 13.95 11.85
C LEU A 69 0.24 13.55 11.41
N ASP A 70 0.30 12.64 10.45
CA ASP A 70 1.55 12.14 9.89
C ASP A 70 1.72 12.55 8.42
N LEU A 71 2.93 12.91 8.06
CA LEU A 71 3.33 13.15 6.67
C LEU A 71 4.31 12.05 6.26
N THR A 72 4.00 11.37 5.16
CA THR A 72 4.85 10.30 4.63
C THR A 72 5.29 10.62 3.21
N ALA A 73 6.60 10.57 2.97
CA ALA A 73 7.19 10.54 1.63
C ALA A 73 7.67 9.12 1.32
N LYS A 74 7.38 8.62 0.11
CA LYS A 74 7.85 7.31 -0.35
C LYS A 74 8.53 7.44 -1.70
N ALA A 75 9.58 6.66 -1.91
CA ALA A 75 10.23 6.47 -3.21
C ALA A 75 10.27 4.96 -3.52
N LYS A 76 9.60 4.55 -4.59
CA LYS A 76 9.74 3.23 -5.20
C LYS A 76 10.88 3.33 -6.22
N LEU A 77 11.90 2.53 -6.07
CA LEU A 77 13.06 2.46 -6.95
C LEU A 77 12.87 1.30 -7.94
N ALA A 78 13.12 1.54 -9.20
CA ALA A 78 13.04 0.54 -10.28
C ALA A 78 14.19 -0.47 -10.16
N THR A 79 14.11 -1.36 -9.20
CA THR A 79 15.15 -2.38 -8.90
C THR A 79 14.72 -3.79 -9.31
N ALA A 80 13.44 -3.98 -9.62
CA ALA A 80 12.90 -5.25 -10.07
C ALA A 80 13.30 -5.52 -11.55
N ASP A 81 13.25 -6.79 -11.91
CA ASP A 81 13.41 -7.23 -13.30
C ASP A 81 12.10 -6.92 -14.07
N ASP A 82 12.08 -5.82 -14.82
CA ASP A 82 10.95 -5.37 -15.64
C ASP A 82 10.71 -6.30 -16.83
N GLY A 83 11.76 -6.92 -17.37
CA GLY A 83 11.66 -7.94 -18.42
C GLY A 83 10.89 -9.19 -17.98
N LYS A 84 10.85 -9.48 -16.66
CA LYS A 84 10.01 -10.51 -16.04
C LYS A 84 8.67 -9.98 -15.56
N GLY A 85 8.41 -8.71 -15.70
CA GLY A 85 7.19 -8.07 -15.19
C GLY A 85 7.10 -8.00 -13.67
N LEU A 86 8.21 -8.04 -12.95
CA LEU A 86 8.27 -7.97 -11.49
C LEU A 86 8.22 -6.52 -10.96
N GLY A 87 8.40 -5.55 -11.85
CA GLY A 87 8.30 -4.11 -11.63
C GLY A 87 7.95 -3.40 -12.93
N THR A 88 7.80 -2.09 -12.87
CA THR A 88 7.47 -1.24 -14.04
C THR A 88 8.70 -0.75 -14.80
N GLY A 89 9.91 -0.89 -14.25
CA GLY A 89 11.12 -0.30 -14.80
C GLY A 89 11.23 1.23 -14.59
N ALA A 90 10.31 1.82 -13.80
CA ALA A 90 10.28 3.26 -13.54
C ALA A 90 10.16 3.56 -12.04
N ASN A 91 10.74 4.69 -11.61
CA ASN A 91 10.66 5.15 -10.23
C ASN A 91 9.33 5.88 -9.99
N ASP A 92 8.71 5.65 -8.83
CA ASP A 92 7.54 6.39 -8.38
C ASP A 92 7.86 7.14 -7.09
N TYR A 93 7.24 8.30 -6.92
CA TYR A 93 7.32 9.07 -5.68
C TYR A 93 5.91 9.32 -5.15
N SER A 94 5.73 9.23 -3.84
CA SER A 94 4.42 9.43 -3.24
C SER A 94 4.51 10.31 -2.01
N LEU A 95 3.50 11.14 -1.84
CA LEU A 95 3.25 11.90 -0.62
C LEU A 95 1.92 11.46 -0.03
N LEU A 96 1.89 11.25 1.28
CA LEU A 96 0.69 10.86 2.01
C LEU A 96 0.53 11.77 3.22
N VAL A 97 -0.72 12.11 3.51
CA VAL A 97 -1.14 12.80 4.73
C VAL A 97 -2.11 11.88 5.45
N ASP A 98 -1.75 11.45 6.65
CA ASP A 98 -2.54 10.55 7.48
C ASP A 98 -3.07 11.29 8.70
N LEU A 99 -4.38 11.32 8.86
CA LEU A 99 -5.07 11.93 9.99
C LEU A 99 -5.73 10.83 10.83
N TYR A 100 -5.46 10.82 12.13
CA TYR A 100 -6.07 9.90 13.10
C TYR A 100 -6.74 10.70 14.20
N TYR A 101 -7.91 10.24 14.67
CA TYR A 101 -8.56 10.78 15.85
C TYR A 101 -8.75 9.69 16.90
N LEU A 102 -8.09 9.86 18.07
CA LEU A 102 -8.13 8.90 19.16
C LEU A 102 -9.35 9.18 20.06
N ALA A 103 -10.44 8.44 19.88
CA ALA A 103 -11.70 8.55 20.61
C ALA A 103 -11.90 7.33 21.52
N GLY A 104 -11.10 7.24 22.57
CA GLY A 104 -11.14 6.10 23.50
C GLY A 104 -10.72 4.79 22.83
N ALA A 105 -11.66 3.86 22.68
CA ALA A 105 -11.41 2.58 21.99
C ALA A 105 -11.51 2.71 20.46
N TRP A 106 -12.05 3.79 19.94
CA TRP A 106 -12.25 4.02 18.51
C TRP A 106 -11.19 4.95 17.95
N THR A 107 -10.77 4.67 16.74
CA THR A 107 -9.81 5.50 16.00
C THR A 107 -10.29 5.64 14.57
N PRO A 108 -11.20 6.60 14.25
CA PRO A 108 -11.40 6.99 12.86
C PRO A 108 -10.13 7.58 12.29
N PHE A 109 -9.87 7.30 11.02
CA PHE A 109 -8.71 7.81 10.31
C PHE A 109 -9.01 8.09 8.84
N ALA A 110 -8.22 8.97 8.26
CA ALA A 110 -8.26 9.28 6.84
C ALA A 110 -6.84 9.44 6.31
N THR A 111 -6.61 8.99 5.09
CA THR A 111 -5.37 9.22 4.34
C THR A 111 -5.70 9.90 3.01
N LEU A 112 -4.95 10.93 2.67
CA LEU A 112 -4.89 11.48 1.32
C LEU A 112 -3.51 11.18 0.75
N SER A 113 -3.45 10.68 -0.48
CA SER A 113 -2.19 10.34 -1.14
C SER A 113 -2.12 10.91 -2.55
N TYR A 114 -0.92 11.29 -2.96
CA TYR A 114 -0.61 11.65 -4.33
C TYR A 114 0.65 10.91 -4.77
N ARG A 115 0.58 10.24 -5.92
CA ARG A 115 1.71 9.51 -6.53
C ARG A 115 2.10 10.18 -7.84
N LEU A 116 3.36 10.54 -7.92
CA LEU A 116 4.06 10.82 -9.17
C LEU A 116 4.52 9.49 -9.73
N THR A 117 3.86 9.02 -10.76
CA THR A 117 4.13 7.73 -11.38
C THR A 117 5.15 7.92 -12.48
N GLY A 118 6.24 7.16 -12.45
CA GLY A 118 7.23 7.17 -13.52
C GLY A 118 6.71 6.47 -14.77
N ASP A 119 7.17 6.91 -15.93
CA ASP A 119 6.78 6.35 -17.22
C ASP A 119 7.74 5.25 -17.66
N PRO A 120 7.31 3.99 -17.70
CA PRO A 120 8.06 2.91 -18.31
C PRO A 120 8.16 3.12 -19.83
N ALA A 121 9.17 2.52 -20.47
CA ALA A 121 9.37 2.64 -21.91
C ALA A 121 8.11 2.25 -22.71
N GLY A 122 7.56 3.19 -23.46
CA GLY A 122 6.38 2.98 -24.31
C GLY A 122 5.04 2.99 -23.59
N VAL A 123 4.99 3.39 -22.31
CA VAL A 123 3.74 3.50 -21.53
C VAL A 123 3.70 4.85 -20.82
N ASP A 124 2.65 5.63 -21.08
CA ASP A 124 2.37 6.90 -20.42
C ASP A 124 1.45 6.64 -19.22
N LEU A 125 2.00 6.75 -18.01
CA LEU A 125 1.26 6.57 -16.77
C LEU A 125 0.92 7.93 -16.15
N LYS A 126 -0.30 8.06 -15.67
CA LYS A 126 -0.79 9.26 -15.02
C LYS A 126 -0.41 9.31 -13.55
N ASN A 127 -0.18 10.50 -13.05
CA ASN A 127 -0.13 10.74 -11.62
C ASN A 127 -1.48 10.43 -10.97
N VAL A 128 -1.46 9.86 -9.76
CA VAL A 128 -2.63 9.25 -9.14
C VAL A 128 -2.92 9.88 -7.78
N TRP A 129 -4.14 10.40 -7.63
CA TRP A 129 -4.71 10.68 -6.32
C TRP A 129 -5.35 9.42 -5.74
N GLY A 130 -5.15 9.23 -4.44
CA GLY A 130 -5.79 8.18 -3.65
C GLY A 130 -6.29 8.71 -2.32
N GLY A 131 -7.25 8.04 -1.75
CA GLY A 131 -7.78 8.35 -0.43
C GLY A 131 -8.24 7.09 0.28
N THR A 132 -8.05 7.08 1.59
CA THR A 132 -8.53 6.03 2.50
C THR A 132 -9.37 6.67 3.59
N LEU A 133 -10.49 6.06 3.90
CA LEU A 133 -11.26 6.35 5.12
C LEU A 133 -11.36 5.06 5.93
N GLY A 134 -11.15 5.14 7.24
CA GLY A 134 -11.17 3.95 8.04
C GLY A 134 -11.58 4.19 9.49
N LEU A 135 -11.89 3.09 10.16
CA LEU A 135 -12.26 3.05 11.56
C LEU A 135 -11.58 1.87 12.24
N GLY A 136 -10.71 2.17 13.20
CA GLY A 136 -10.09 1.19 14.09
C GLY A 136 -10.87 1.07 15.39
N TYR A 137 -10.90 -0.13 15.96
CA TYR A 137 -11.46 -0.43 17.26
C TYR A 137 -10.47 -1.23 18.10
N LYS A 138 -10.07 -0.69 19.23
CA LYS A 138 -9.22 -1.36 20.22
C LYS A 138 -10.08 -2.23 21.13
N ARG A 139 -10.09 -3.54 20.86
CA ARG A 139 -10.88 -4.52 21.63
C ARG A 139 -10.25 -4.81 22.99
N SER A 140 -8.91 -4.86 23.05
CA SER A 140 -8.15 -5.15 24.28
C SER A 140 -6.78 -4.44 24.24
N SER A 141 -5.91 -4.72 25.21
CA SER A 141 -4.52 -4.26 25.18
C SER A 141 -3.71 -4.90 24.04
N THR A 142 -4.11 -6.09 23.62
CA THR A 142 -3.41 -6.90 22.59
C THR A 142 -4.12 -6.90 21.24
N ASP A 143 -5.46 -6.71 21.20
CA ASP A 143 -6.26 -6.92 20.00
C ASP A 143 -6.91 -5.64 19.50
N SER A 144 -6.80 -5.40 18.21
CA SER A 144 -7.49 -4.33 17.49
C SER A 144 -8.10 -4.87 16.21
N LEU A 145 -9.23 -4.31 15.81
CA LEU A 145 -9.96 -4.59 14.58
C LEU A 145 -10.12 -3.30 13.80
N GLY A 146 -10.37 -3.37 12.52
CA GLY A 146 -10.74 -2.19 11.76
C GLY A 146 -11.29 -2.51 10.40
N LEU A 147 -11.91 -1.49 9.84
CA LEU A 147 -12.42 -1.44 8.48
C LEU A 147 -11.85 -0.20 7.81
N MET A 148 -11.53 -0.29 6.54
CA MET A 148 -11.15 0.86 5.73
C MET A 148 -11.68 0.72 4.32
N TRP A 149 -11.91 1.85 3.70
CA TRP A 149 -12.28 2.01 2.30
C TRP A 149 -11.19 2.79 1.59
N ASP A 150 -10.64 2.20 0.55
CA ASP A 150 -9.63 2.80 -0.31
C ASP A 150 -10.23 3.13 -1.67
N ALA A 151 -9.97 4.34 -2.17
CA ALA A 151 -10.33 4.77 -3.50
C ALA A 151 -9.12 5.39 -4.19
N ARG A 152 -8.89 5.04 -5.46
CA ARG A 152 -7.79 5.58 -6.26
C ARG A 152 -8.17 5.79 -7.71
N GLN A 153 -7.60 6.84 -8.29
CA GLN A 153 -7.70 7.11 -9.71
C GLN A 153 -6.96 6.04 -10.53
N ALA A 154 -7.38 5.86 -11.78
CA ALA A 154 -6.67 5.05 -12.75
C ALA A 154 -5.28 5.62 -13.03
N SER A 155 -4.27 4.75 -13.11
CA SER A 155 -2.88 5.12 -13.42
C SER A 155 -2.56 5.19 -14.90
N SER A 156 -3.52 4.91 -15.78
CA SER A 156 -3.36 5.03 -17.24
C SER A 156 -4.68 5.48 -17.88
N THR A 157 -4.61 5.86 -19.17
CA THR A 157 -5.80 6.26 -19.94
C THR A 157 -6.76 5.12 -20.20
N THR A 158 -6.26 3.88 -20.25
CA THR A 158 -7.04 2.65 -20.46
C THR A 158 -7.31 1.89 -19.15
N GLY A 159 -6.74 2.36 -18.04
CA GLY A 159 -6.93 1.76 -16.73
C GLY A 159 -8.25 2.16 -16.08
N VAL A 160 -8.61 1.44 -15.04
CA VAL A 160 -9.82 1.68 -14.24
C VAL A 160 -9.42 2.10 -12.84
N ALA A 161 -10.18 3.02 -12.26
CA ALA A 161 -10.02 3.42 -10.86
C ALA A 161 -10.27 2.22 -9.93
N SER A 162 -9.57 2.17 -8.80
CA SER A 162 -9.78 1.12 -7.80
C SER A 162 -10.63 1.61 -6.63
N ASN A 163 -11.52 0.75 -6.14
CA ASN A 163 -12.31 0.94 -4.93
C ASN A 163 -12.31 -0.37 -4.15
N GLU A 164 -11.84 -0.33 -2.91
CA GLU A 164 -11.62 -1.54 -2.11
C GLU A 164 -12.07 -1.31 -0.67
N ALA A 165 -12.71 -2.30 -0.08
CA ALA A 165 -12.93 -2.35 1.36
C ALA A 165 -12.02 -3.41 1.97
N THR A 166 -11.37 -3.05 3.08
CA THR A 166 -10.49 -3.95 3.83
C THR A 166 -10.97 -4.07 5.26
N ALA A 167 -11.17 -5.31 5.72
CA ALA A 167 -11.29 -5.64 7.13
C ALA A 167 -9.96 -6.18 7.63
N TYR A 168 -9.53 -5.74 8.81
CA TYR A 168 -8.27 -6.22 9.39
C TYR A 168 -8.40 -6.52 10.89
N TRP A 169 -7.55 -7.42 11.36
CA TRP A 169 -7.32 -7.72 12.76
C TRP A 169 -5.83 -7.66 13.07
N VAL A 170 -5.48 -7.06 14.20
CA VAL A 170 -4.11 -6.94 14.69
C VAL A 170 -4.01 -7.57 16.05
N HIS A 171 -3.06 -8.47 16.26
CA HIS A 171 -2.71 -9.04 17.55
C HIS A 171 -1.28 -8.68 17.92
N LYS A 172 -1.09 -8.17 19.14
CA LYS A 172 0.22 -7.86 19.72
C LYS A 172 0.61 -8.97 20.67
N PHE A 173 1.73 -9.61 20.40
CA PHE A 173 2.34 -10.60 21.28
C PHE A 173 3.34 -9.94 22.26
N ALA A 174 3.76 -10.66 23.26
CA ALA A 174 4.88 -10.25 24.10
C ALA A 174 6.18 -10.10 23.27
N GLY A 175 7.13 -9.30 23.78
CA GLY A 175 8.42 -9.11 23.10
C GLY A 175 8.36 -8.28 21.82
N GLY A 176 7.37 -7.38 21.69
CA GLY A 176 7.27 -6.41 20.57
C GLY A 176 6.86 -7.02 19.23
N MET A 177 6.37 -8.27 19.23
CA MET A 177 5.87 -8.93 18.03
C MET A 177 4.42 -8.57 17.75
N LYS A 178 4.05 -8.46 16.47
CA LYS A 178 2.70 -8.13 16.01
C LYS A 178 2.35 -8.93 14.76
N LEU A 179 1.15 -9.51 14.76
CA LEU A 179 0.52 -10.13 13.60
C LEU A 179 -0.66 -9.25 13.16
N GLN A 180 -0.72 -8.94 11.89
CA GLN A 180 -1.89 -8.34 11.26
C GLN A 180 -2.40 -9.29 10.18
N THR A 181 -3.69 -9.60 10.20
CA THR A 181 -4.37 -10.31 9.12
C THR A 181 -5.43 -9.39 8.52
N TYR A 182 -5.71 -9.56 7.24
CA TYR A 182 -6.72 -8.74 6.56
C TYR A 182 -7.40 -9.51 5.43
N ALA A 183 -8.61 -9.07 5.10
CA ALA A 183 -9.36 -9.47 3.93
C ALA A 183 -9.79 -8.22 3.15
N VAL A 184 -9.71 -8.29 1.83
CA VAL A 184 -10.03 -7.20 0.90
C VAL A 184 -11.16 -7.66 -0.02
N LYS A 185 -12.11 -6.76 -0.28
CA LYS A 185 -13.13 -6.89 -1.33
C LYS A 185 -13.03 -5.68 -2.25
N GLY A 186 -12.86 -5.92 -3.53
CA GLY A 186 -12.91 -4.90 -4.57
C GLY A 186 -14.33 -4.66 -5.09
N PHE A 187 -14.57 -3.41 -5.52
CA PHE A 187 -15.87 -2.92 -6.01
C PHE A 187 -15.75 -2.23 -7.37
N SER A 188 -14.63 -2.41 -8.06
CA SER A 188 -14.40 -1.89 -9.41
C SER A 188 -13.53 -2.85 -10.19
N ASP A 189 -13.55 -2.76 -11.52
CA ASP A 189 -12.73 -3.60 -12.41
C ASP A 189 -11.21 -3.39 -12.23
N GLY A 190 -10.81 -2.25 -11.64
CA GLY A 190 -9.41 -1.97 -11.27
C GLY A 190 -8.99 -2.55 -9.91
N SER A 191 -9.86 -3.31 -9.25
CA SER A 191 -9.61 -3.92 -7.94
C SER A 191 -9.72 -5.43 -8.01
N PRO A 192 -9.00 -6.19 -7.14
CA PRO A 192 -9.20 -7.63 -7.04
C PRO A 192 -10.62 -7.93 -6.57
N ASP A 193 -11.25 -8.99 -7.07
CA ASP A 193 -12.58 -9.41 -6.59
C ASP A 193 -12.58 -9.59 -5.08
N TRP A 194 -11.57 -10.26 -4.56
CA TRP A 194 -11.27 -10.35 -3.14
C TRP A 194 -9.83 -10.84 -2.92
N GLY A 195 -9.32 -10.61 -1.73
CA GLY A 195 -8.00 -11.06 -1.34
C GLY A 195 -7.89 -11.18 0.17
N ALA A 196 -6.85 -11.86 0.63
CA ALA A 196 -6.51 -11.94 2.04
C ALA A 196 -4.98 -11.95 2.20
N GLY A 197 -4.51 -11.53 3.38
CA GLY A 197 -3.09 -11.57 3.68
C GLY A 197 -2.80 -11.52 5.16
N ALA A 198 -1.54 -11.76 5.48
CA ALA A 198 -1.01 -11.64 6.82
C ALA A 198 0.34 -10.90 6.80
N MET A 199 0.58 -10.08 7.80
CA MET A 199 1.83 -9.38 8.02
C MET A 199 2.30 -9.64 9.45
N PHE A 200 3.54 -10.09 9.58
CA PHE A 200 4.20 -10.27 10.86
C PHE A 200 5.30 -9.21 11.02
N SER A 201 5.35 -8.55 12.15
CA SER A 201 6.35 -7.54 12.44
C SER A 201 6.91 -7.69 13.84
N LYS A 202 8.16 -7.25 14.04
CA LYS A 202 8.82 -7.18 15.33
C LYS A 202 9.47 -5.82 15.51
N THR A 203 9.23 -5.19 16.65
CA THR A 203 9.94 -3.98 17.08
C THR A 203 11.11 -4.41 17.96
N PHE A 204 12.29 -3.91 17.68
CA PHE A 204 13.50 -4.10 18.47
C PHE A 204 13.73 -2.79 19.24
N GLU A 205 13.83 -2.89 20.55
CA GLU A 205 14.18 -1.78 21.44
C GLU A 205 15.70 -1.65 21.59
#